data_e294895aca8317edf513a311dc63c1f3
#
_entry.id   e294895aca8317edf513a311dc63c1f3
#
_cell.length_a   1.000
_cell.length_b   1.000
_cell.length_c   1.000
_cell.angle_alpha   90.00
_cell.angle_beta   90.00
_cell.angle_gamma   90.00
#
_symmetry.space_group_name_H-M   'P 1'
#
loop_
_entity.id
_entity.type
_entity.pdbx_description
1 polymer ?
#
loop_
_entity_poly.entity_id
_entity_poly.type
_entity_poly.pdbx_seq_one_letter_code
_entity_poly.pdbx_strand_id
1 'polypeptide(L)' 'MRLDNLLAQEKISRKAMKQALLKGEILVDGCPARSLAQNIDTGLQELLFQGRIIQG' A
#
# COMPACT_ATOMS: atom_id res chain seq x y z
N MET A 1 0.75 -10.41 -4.40
CA MET A 1 1.58 -10.07 -3.23
C MET A 1 0.73 -9.30 -2.22
N ARG A 2 0.87 -9.58 -0.95
CA ARG A 2 0.10 -8.85 0.07
C ARG A 2 0.60 -7.41 0.18
N LEU A 3 -0.32 -6.50 0.45
CA LEU A 3 -0.01 -5.08 0.56
C LEU A 3 1.02 -4.81 1.67
N ASP A 4 0.86 -5.43 2.83
CA ASP A 4 1.80 -5.22 3.94
C ASP A 4 3.20 -5.72 3.60
N ASN A 5 3.31 -6.83 2.87
CA ASN A 5 4.62 -7.35 2.44
C ASN A 5 5.29 -6.37 1.48
N LEU A 6 4.51 -5.82 0.55
CA LEU A 6 5.05 -4.87 -0.42
C LEU A 6 5.55 -3.60 0.26
N LEU A 7 4.78 -3.08 1.21
CA LEU A 7 5.18 -1.88 1.95
C LEU A 7 6.39 -2.16 2.85
N ALA A 8 6.49 -3.37 3.41
CA ALA A 8 7.64 -3.75 4.22
C ALA A 8 8.93 -3.79 3.40
N GLN A 9 8.84 -4.16 2.13
CA GLN A 9 9.99 -4.13 1.23
C GLN A 9 10.53 -2.72 1.03
N GLU A 10 9.65 -1.73 1.19
CA GLU A 10 10.03 -0.31 1.08
C GLU A 10 10.43 0.27 2.43
N LYS A 11 10.67 -0.60 3.41
CA LYS A 11 11.11 -0.21 4.77
C LYS A 11 10.09 0.66 5.50
N ILE A 12 8.81 0.51 5.15
CA ILE A 12 7.73 1.22 5.82
C ILE A 12 7.31 0.43 7.05
N SER A 13 7.26 1.09 8.22
CA SER A 13 6.90 0.42 9.45
C SER A 13 5.42 0.03 9.45
N ARG A 14 5.09 -1.03 10.21
CA ARG A 14 3.70 -1.47 10.32
C ARG A 14 2.80 -0.38 10.90
N LYS A 15 3.32 0.39 11.84
CA LYS A 15 2.57 1.51 12.42
C LYS A 15 2.23 2.55 11.36
N ALA A 16 3.20 2.90 10.52
CA ALA A 16 2.95 3.85 9.43
C ALA A 16 1.94 3.31 8.43
N MET A 17 2.01 2.01 8.12
CA MET A 17 1.03 1.36 7.25
C MET A 17 -0.39 1.51 7.80
N LYS A 18 -0.57 1.20 9.07
CA LYS A 18 -1.89 1.27 9.70
C LYS A 18 -2.43 2.69 9.71
N GLN A 19 -1.58 3.66 10.04
CA GLN A 19 -2.00 5.05 10.06
C GLN A 19 -2.41 5.55 8.68
N ALA A 20 -1.61 5.22 7.66
CA ALA A 20 -1.94 5.61 6.30
C ALA A 20 -3.22 4.94 5.83
N LEU A 21 -3.43 3.67 6.20
CA LEU A 21 -4.65 2.96 5.84
C LEU A 21 -5.89 3.65 6.43
N LEU A 22 -5.81 4.03 7.71
CA LEU A 22 -6.93 4.70 8.38
C LEU A 22 -7.22 6.07 7.79
N LYS A 23 -6.19 6.76 7.31
CA LYS A 23 -6.35 8.08 6.70
C LYS A 23 -6.72 8.03 5.22
N GLY A 24 -6.79 6.83 4.63
CA GLY A 24 -7.06 6.68 3.21
C GLY A 24 -5.91 7.14 2.33
N GLU A 25 -4.69 7.06 2.82
CA GLU A 25 -3.50 7.51 2.10
C GLU A 25 -2.82 6.39 1.30
N ILE A 26 -3.33 5.17 1.38
CA ILE A 26 -2.85 4.06 0.56
C ILE A 26 -3.84 3.87 -0.57
N LEU A 27 -3.40 4.13 -1.79
CA LEU A 27 -4.27 4.05 -2.96
C LEU A 27 -3.83 2.91 -3.87
N VAL A 28 -4.78 2.10 -4.28
CA VAL A 28 -4.59 1.01 -5.25
C VAL A 28 -5.43 1.36 -6.47
N ASP A 29 -4.79 1.66 -7.58
CA ASP A 29 -5.46 2.10 -8.81
C ASP A 29 -6.36 3.32 -8.57
N GLY A 30 -5.93 4.23 -7.71
CA GLY A 30 -6.68 5.42 -7.40
C GLY A 30 -7.78 5.24 -6.37
N CYS A 31 -7.96 4.02 -5.84
CA CYS A 31 -8.96 3.73 -4.81
C CYS A 31 -8.28 3.43 -3.48
N PRO A 32 -8.82 3.91 -2.35
CA PRO A 32 -8.24 3.62 -1.06
C PRO A 32 -8.18 2.11 -0.79
N ALA A 33 -7.05 1.65 -0.26
CA ALA A 33 -6.89 0.24 0.08
C ALA A 33 -7.84 -0.14 1.21
N ARG A 34 -8.31 -1.39 1.21
CA ARG A 34 -9.27 -1.86 2.21
C ARG A 34 -8.59 -2.44 3.44
N SER A 35 -7.49 -3.17 3.24
CA SER A 35 -6.77 -3.75 4.37
C SER A 35 -5.33 -4.00 3.97
N LEU A 36 -4.48 -4.22 4.98
CA LEU A 36 -3.07 -4.53 4.74
C LEU A 36 -2.87 -5.95 4.24
N ALA A 37 -3.86 -6.82 4.40
CA ALA A 37 -3.80 -8.20 3.91
C ALA A 37 -4.27 -8.34 2.47
N GLN A 38 -4.72 -7.24 1.85
CA GLN A 38 -5.21 -7.23 0.49
C GLN A 38 -4.10 -7.65 -0.48
N ASN A 39 -4.45 -8.47 -1.46
CA ASN A 39 -3.50 -8.83 -2.51
C ASN A 39 -3.38 -7.71 -3.54
N ILE A 40 -2.14 -7.41 -3.89
CA ILE A 40 -1.82 -6.37 -4.87
C ILE A 40 -1.02 -7.01 -6.00
N ASP A 41 -1.41 -6.71 -7.23
CA ASP A 41 -0.65 -7.12 -8.41
C ASP A 41 0.11 -5.90 -8.94
N THR A 42 1.38 -5.80 -8.55
CA THR A 42 2.19 -4.64 -8.91
C THR A 42 2.49 -4.52 -10.39
N GLY A 43 2.28 -5.59 -11.15
CA GLY A 43 2.43 -5.54 -12.60
C GLY A 43 1.20 -4.96 -13.29
N LEU A 44 0.03 -4.98 -12.64
CA LEU A 44 -1.24 -4.53 -13.21
C LEU A 44 -1.85 -3.36 -12.47
N GLN A 45 -1.47 -3.15 -11.22
CA GLN A 45 -2.07 -2.13 -10.37
C GLN A 45 -1.03 -1.12 -9.92
N GLU A 46 -1.44 0.14 -9.86
CA GLU A 46 -0.59 1.20 -9.36
C GLU A 46 -0.85 1.38 -7.87
N LEU A 47 0.22 1.35 -7.07
CA LEU A 47 0.13 1.51 -5.63
C LEU A 47 0.76 2.84 -5.23
N LEU A 48 0.00 3.65 -4.52
CA LEU A 48 0.48 4.92 -3.97
C LEU A 48 0.43 4.86 -2.44
N PHE A 49 1.50 5.30 -1.81
CA PHE A 49 1.57 5.41 -0.36
C PHE A 49 1.93 6.84 -0.02
N GLN A 50 0.98 7.58 0.55
CA GLN A 50 1.14 8.99 0.91
C GLN A 50 1.65 9.82 -0.28
N GLY A 51 1.10 9.56 -1.45
CA GLY A 51 1.47 10.27 -2.67
C GLY A 51 2.72 9.76 -3.36
N ARG A 52 3.34 8.72 -2.83
CA ARG A 52 4.56 8.11 -3.37
C ARG A 52 4.22 6.84 -4.13
N ILE A 53 4.75 6.70 -5.34
CA ILE A 53 4.55 5.48 -6.13
C ILE A 53 5.43 4.37 -5.56
N ILE A 54 4.81 3.24 -5.23
CA ILE A 54 5.50 2.06 -4.71
C ILE A 54 5.55 1.03 -5.84
N GLN A 55 6.76 0.60 -6.19
CA GLN A 55 6.96 -0.42 -7.21
C GLN A 55 7.53 -1.67 -6.56
N GLY A 56 6.89 -2.79 -6.83
CA GLY A 56 7.32 -4.07 -6.29
C GLY A 56 8.43 -4.73 -7.08
#